data_97b85cd852ff1463ed6ce2066adb5856
#
_entry.id   97b85cd852ff1463ed6ce2066adb5856
#
_cell.length_a   1.000
_cell.length_b   1.000
_cell.length_c   1.000
_cell.angle_alpha   90.00
_cell.angle_beta   90.00
_cell.angle_gamma   90.00
#
_symmetry.space_group_name_H-M   'P 1'
#
loop_
_entity.id
_entity.type
_entity.pdbx_description
1 polymer ?
#
loop_
_entity_poly.entity_id
_entity_poly.type
_entity_poly.pdbx_seq_one_letter_code
_entity_poly.pdbx_strand_id
1 'polypeptide(L)'
;MKTVKLIVVGFGTIGKGTLEVLRMKHRDLLEKQGFDVRVAAVCEIDGSIVNDKGINIDSVLKAASSGKLKEHPDWKNAKSLEAIEVVDADIVLELTPGDIKTGEPGISHIKKALECGKHVVTSNKAPIALRFQELTGLAKKKGLKLRYEATVGGAIPIINLYRDNLEVNEVRSIYGILNGTSNYILTKMFEEDVSLQTALKEAQELGIAERDPSYDIDGTDTAVKLVILANSIMGKRISYKDINVRGIQEITTESLELAKKHGYVIKLVGDVNGMEVSPRLIPVNHPLNVSGTLNAIMLDMDIAGTLTLVGHGAGKIQTASSVLADVIDILKDMKEL
;
A
#
# COMPACT_ATOMS: atom_id res chain seq x y z
N MET A 1 2.23 23.76 -20.89
CA MET A 1 1.84 22.64 -20.02
C MET A 1 3.01 21.68 -19.99
N LYS A 2 3.47 21.27 -18.80
CA LYS A 2 4.63 20.37 -18.65
C LYS A 2 4.18 18.92 -18.81
N THR A 3 4.81 18.18 -19.71
CA THR A 3 4.58 16.74 -19.85
C THR A 3 5.42 16.01 -18.80
N VAL A 4 4.82 15.05 -18.10
CA VAL A 4 5.46 14.15 -17.13
C VAL A 4 5.25 12.71 -17.56
N LYS A 5 6.34 11.94 -17.62
CA LYS A 5 6.34 10.57 -18.10
C LYS A 5 6.49 9.58 -16.95
N LEU A 6 5.68 8.54 -16.98
CA LEU A 6 5.66 7.46 -15.99
C LEU A 6 6.19 6.15 -16.59
N ILE A 7 6.91 5.38 -15.80
CA ILE A 7 7.16 3.96 -16.03
C ILE A 7 6.34 3.18 -14.99
N VAL A 8 5.51 2.25 -15.42
CA VAL A 8 4.77 1.33 -14.54
C VAL A 8 5.50 0.00 -14.50
N VAL A 9 6.02 -0.37 -13.34
CA VAL A 9 6.72 -1.65 -13.11
C VAL A 9 5.83 -2.55 -12.28
N GLY A 10 5.41 -3.68 -12.87
CA GLY A 10 4.40 -4.57 -12.31
C GLY A 10 2.99 -4.22 -12.80
N PHE A 11 2.46 -5.04 -13.70
CA PHE A 11 1.14 -4.82 -14.31
C PHE A 11 0.09 -5.83 -13.83
N GLY A 12 0.16 -6.17 -12.55
CA GLY A 12 -0.84 -6.94 -11.82
C GLY A 12 -2.10 -6.12 -11.49
N THR A 13 -2.78 -6.49 -10.41
CA THR A 13 -4.03 -5.82 -9.97
C THR A 13 -3.84 -4.32 -9.76
N ILE A 14 -2.79 -3.91 -9.06
CA ILE A 14 -2.57 -2.48 -8.75
C ILE A 14 -2.10 -1.70 -9.98
N GLY A 15 -1.18 -2.26 -10.78
CA GLY A 15 -0.73 -1.62 -12.02
C GLY A 15 -1.88 -1.36 -13.00
N LYS A 16 -2.73 -2.36 -13.23
CA LYS A 16 -3.96 -2.21 -14.04
C LYS A 16 -4.91 -1.17 -13.46
N GLY A 17 -5.14 -1.23 -12.14
CA GLY A 17 -5.97 -0.25 -11.43
C GLY A 17 -5.45 1.17 -11.56
N THR A 18 -4.14 1.36 -11.46
CA THR A 18 -3.49 2.67 -11.61
C THR A 18 -3.71 3.24 -13.01
N LEU A 19 -3.55 2.43 -14.07
CA LEU A 19 -3.85 2.87 -15.43
C LEU A 19 -5.34 3.16 -15.65
N GLU A 20 -6.24 2.37 -15.07
CA GLU A 20 -7.68 2.64 -15.14
C GLU A 20 -8.04 3.97 -14.49
N VAL A 21 -7.54 4.25 -13.29
CA VAL A 21 -7.79 5.52 -12.59
C VAL A 21 -7.13 6.69 -13.33
N LEU A 22 -5.90 6.52 -13.83
CA LEU A 22 -5.23 7.53 -14.62
C LEU A 22 -6.03 7.88 -15.88
N ARG A 23 -6.56 6.87 -16.59
CA ARG A 23 -7.43 7.07 -17.75
C ARG A 23 -8.71 7.88 -17.39
N MET A 24 -9.37 7.49 -16.29
CA MET A 24 -10.59 8.18 -15.83
C MET A 24 -10.33 9.64 -15.42
N LYS A 25 -9.16 9.92 -14.84
CA LYS A 25 -8.82 11.19 -14.22
C LYS A 25 -7.84 12.04 -15.02
N HIS A 26 -7.44 11.59 -16.21
CA HIS A 26 -6.42 12.29 -17.01
C HIS A 26 -6.81 13.77 -17.29
N ARG A 27 -8.06 14.02 -17.66
CA ARG A 27 -8.57 15.37 -17.89
C ARG A 27 -8.52 16.23 -16.63
N ASP A 28 -8.94 15.67 -15.49
CA ASP A 28 -8.88 16.38 -14.20
C ASP A 28 -7.43 16.74 -13.82
N LEU A 29 -6.47 15.84 -14.09
CA LEU A 29 -5.05 16.08 -13.86
C LEU A 29 -4.50 17.21 -14.75
N LEU A 30 -4.88 17.22 -16.04
CA LEU A 30 -4.54 18.29 -16.96
C LEU A 30 -5.08 19.64 -16.51
N GLU A 31 -6.37 19.72 -16.25
CA GLU A 31 -7.06 20.98 -15.94
C GLU A 31 -6.70 21.53 -14.55
N LYS A 32 -6.65 20.68 -13.53
CA LYS A 32 -6.41 21.10 -12.14
C LYS A 32 -4.94 21.24 -11.81
N GLN A 33 -4.11 20.31 -12.29
CA GLN A 33 -2.68 20.27 -11.95
C GLN A 33 -1.80 20.94 -13.00
N GLY A 34 -2.28 21.10 -14.23
CA GLY A 34 -1.55 21.72 -15.34
C GLY A 34 -0.43 20.83 -15.91
N PHE A 35 -0.53 19.50 -15.70
CA PHE A 35 0.42 18.50 -16.21
C PHE A 35 -0.25 17.56 -17.21
N ASP A 36 0.49 17.25 -18.29
CA ASP A 36 0.15 16.17 -19.21
C ASP A 36 0.90 14.91 -18.77
N VAL A 37 0.21 14.02 -18.05
CA VAL A 37 0.79 12.79 -17.49
C VAL A 37 0.68 11.67 -18.51
N ARG A 38 1.82 11.15 -18.98
CA ARG A 38 1.91 10.09 -19.99
C ARG A 38 2.60 8.86 -19.44
N VAL A 39 2.15 7.68 -19.82
CA VAL A 39 2.83 6.42 -19.52
C VAL A 39 3.79 6.10 -20.66
N ALA A 40 5.08 6.10 -20.41
CA ALA A 40 6.11 5.81 -21.41
C ALA A 40 6.47 4.32 -21.45
N ALA A 41 6.32 3.59 -20.32
CA ALA A 41 6.53 2.15 -20.29
C ALA A 41 5.60 1.45 -19.29
N VAL A 42 5.23 0.20 -19.64
CA VAL A 42 4.57 -0.76 -18.75
C VAL A 42 5.40 -2.04 -18.76
N CYS A 43 5.99 -2.38 -17.60
CA CYS A 43 6.91 -3.50 -17.47
C CYS A 43 6.24 -4.70 -16.80
N GLU A 44 6.45 -5.86 -17.38
CA GLU A 44 6.10 -7.20 -16.89
C GLU A 44 7.37 -8.05 -16.73
N ILE A 45 7.21 -9.26 -16.17
CA ILE A 45 8.33 -10.18 -15.92
C ILE A 45 9.10 -10.51 -17.20
N ASP A 46 8.36 -10.69 -18.29
CA ASP A 46 8.90 -11.20 -19.57
C ASP A 46 9.34 -10.09 -20.55
N GLY A 47 8.98 -8.85 -20.28
CA GLY A 47 9.29 -7.73 -21.17
C GLY A 47 8.46 -6.49 -20.85
N SER A 48 8.49 -5.52 -21.74
CA SER A 48 7.84 -4.22 -21.51
C SER A 48 7.17 -3.70 -22.78
N ILE A 49 6.05 -3.01 -22.62
CA ILE A 49 5.49 -2.15 -23.66
C ILE A 49 6.15 -0.79 -23.49
N VAL A 50 6.79 -0.26 -24.54
CA VAL A 50 7.57 1.00 -24.47
C VAL A 50 7.21 1.90 -25.63
N ASN A 51 6.80 3.14 -25.30
CA ASN A 51 6.55 4.19 -26.29
C ASN A 51 6.87 5.57 -25.69
N ASP A 52 7.95 6.20 -26.11
CA ASP A 52 8.44 7.47 -25.58
C ASP A 52 7.47 8.66 -25.81
N LYS A 53 6.54 8.54 -26.76
CA LYS A 53 5.48 9.53 -27.02
C LYS A 53 4.27 9.37 -26.10
N GLY A 54 4.23 8.29 -25.34
CA GLY A 54 3.13 7.88 -24.49
C GLY A 54 2.34 6.69 -25.06
N ILE A 55 2.08 5.72 -24.21
CA ILE A 55 1.31 4.50 -24.53
C ILE A 55 -0.17 4.83 -24.53
N ASN A 56 -0.91 4.24 -25.47
CA ASN A 56 -2.36 4.25 -25.42
C ASN A 56 -2.85 3.30 -24.31
N ILE A 57 -3.35 3.86 -23.22
CA ILE A 57 -3.77 3.11 -22.03
C ILE A 57 -4.88 2.10 -22.38
N ASP A 58 -5.85 2.49 -23.23
CA ASP A 58 -6.95 1.59 -23.63
C ASP A 58 -6.43 0.35 -24.37
N SER A 59 -5.43 0.51 -25.25
CA SER A 59 -4.84 -0.61 -25.99
C SER A 59 -4.14 -1.59 -25.06
N VAL A 60 -3.39 -1.08 -24.06
CA VAL A 60 -2.68 -1.90 -23.07
C VAL A 60 -3.65 -2.63 -22.15
N LEU A 61 -4.69 -1.95 -21.63
CA LEU A 61 -5.70 -2.58 -20.80
C LEU A 61 -6.48 -3.67 -21.57
N LYS A 62 -6.80 -3.43 -22.85
CA LYS A 62 -7.41 -4.43 -23.73
C LYS A 62 -6.50 -5.62 -23.97
N ALA A 63 -5.22 -5.40 -24.27
CA ALA A 63 -4.24 -6.48 -24.44
C ALA A 63 -4.06 -7.30 -23.16
N ALA A 64 -4.05 -6.65 -21.98
CA ALA A 64 -3.97 -7.31 -20.69
C ALA A 64 -5.20 -8.17 -20.38
N SER A 65 -6.41 -7.68 -20.67
CA SER A 65 -7.65 -8.42 -20.43
C SER A 65 -7.80 -9.66 -21.30
N SER A 66 -7.21 -9.64 -22.51
CA SER A 66 -7.19 -10.76 -23.44
C SER A 66 -5.99 -11.71 -23.27
N GLY A 67 -5.07 -11.44 -22.32
CA GLY A 67 -3.85 -12.22 -22.12
C GLY A 67 -2.80 -12.03 -23.22
N LYS A 68 -2.90 -10.97 -24.01
CA LYS A 68 -2.12 -10.75 -25.25
C LYS A 68 -1.15 -9.57 -25.15
N LEU A 69 -0.62 -9.29 -23.96
CA LEU A 69 0.34 -8.18 -23.79
C LEU A 69 1.57 -8.30 -24.72
N LYS A 70 2.07 -9.52 -24.92
CA LYS A 70 3.23 -9.77 -25.80
C LYS A 70 2.93 -9.53 -27.30
N GLU A 71 1.66 -9.49 -27.69
CA GLU A 71 1.23 -9.19 -29.07
C GLU A 71 1.03 -7.68 -29.31
N HIS A 72 1.22 -6.84 -28.26
CA HIS A 72 1.09 -5.40 -28.40
C HIS A 72 2.17 -4.83 -29.33
N PRO A 73 1.84 -3.89 -30.26
CA PRO A 73 2.81 -3.37 -31.24
C PRO A 73 4.08 -2.77 -30.62
N ASP A 74 3.95 -2.16 -29.44
CA ASP A 74 5.06 -1.53 -28.71
C ASP A 74 5.76 -2.50 -27.75
N TRP A 75 5.48 -3.81 -27.82
CA TRP A 75 6.15 -4.80 -26.97
C TRP A 75 7.63 -4.94 -27.32
N LYS A 76 8.45 -4.96 -26.28
CA LYS A 76 9.90 -5.21 -26.35
C LYS A 76 10.30 -6.24 -25.28
N ASN A 77 11.32 -7.04 -25.56
CA ASN A 77 11.85 -8.03 -24.62
C ASN A 77 12.73 -7.39 -23.53
N ALA A 78 12.63 -6.06 -23.35
CA ALA A 78 13.35 -5.31 -22.31
C ALA A 78 12.75 -5.59 -20.94
N LYS A 79 13.56 -6.06 -20.00
CA LYS A 79 13.15 -6.27 -18.60
C LYS A 79 13.02 -4.94 -17.85
N SER A 80 12.36 -4.97 -16.69
CA SER A 80 12.07 -3.78 -15.89
C SER A 80 13.30 -2.92 -15.59
N LEU A 81 14.41 -3.50 -15.15
CA LEU A 81 15.63 -2.75 -14.85
C LEU A 81 16.22 -2.06 -16.08
N GLU A 82 16.20 -2.72 -17.23
CA GLU A 82 16.62 -2.15 -18.50
C GLU A 82 15.68 -1.00 -18.91
N ALA A 83 14.36 -1.23 -18.83
CA ALA A 83 13.37 -0.19 -19.13
C ALA A 83 13.53 1.04 -18.22
N ILE A 84 13.74 0.84 -16.90
CA ILE A 84 14.01 1.93 -15.96
C ILE A 84 15.26 2.73 -16.38
N GLU A 85 16.29 2.07 -16.90
CA GLU A 85 17.54 2.73 -17.32
C GLU A 85 17.38 3.54 -18.61
N VAL A 86 16.78 2.94 -19.64
CA VAL A 86 16.84 3.51 -21.00
C VAL A 86 15.63 4.39 -21.34
N VAL A 87 14.46 4.19 -20.71
CA VAL A 87 13.26 4.98 -21.00
C VAL A 87 13.36 6.36 -20.36
N ASP A 88 13.20 7.40 -21.19
CA ASP A 88 13.10 8.78 -20.72
C ASP A 88 11.78 8.97 -19.95
N ALA A 89 11.87 9.05 -18.61
CA ALA A 89 10.72 9.22 -17.74
C ALA A 89 11.12 9.93 -16.43
N ASP A 90 10.15 10.59 -15.81
CA ASP A 90 10.31 11.37 -14.58
C ASP A 90 10.06 10.54 -13.33
N ILE A 91 9.09 9.64 -13.38
CA ILE A 91 8.59 8.88 -12.22
C ILE A 91 8.48 7.39 -12.55
N VAL A 92 8.97 6.54 -11.66
CA VAL A 92 8.76 5.09 -11.69
C VAL A 92 7.71 4.71 -10.66
N LEU A 93 6.66 4.01 -11.11
CA LEU A 93 5.65 3.40 -10.25
C LEU A 93 6.05 1.94 -10.03
N GLU A 94 6.61 1.62 -8.87
CA GLU A 94 7.02 0.28 -8.48
C GLU A 94 5.83 -0.44 -7.82
N LEU A 95 5.15 -1.30 -8.57
CA LEU A 95 3.89 -1.94 -8.20
C LEU A 95 3.98 -3.48 -8.27
N THR A 96 5.19 -4.02 -8.15
CA THR A 96 5.42 -5.47 -8.18
C THR A 96 4.97 -6.13 -6.87
N PRO A 97 4.68 -7.45 -6.88
CA PRO A 97 4.49 -8.20 -5.64
C PRO A 97 5.74 -8.14 -4.77
N GLY A 98 5.56 -8.00 -3.46
CA GLY A 98 6.65 -7.95 -2.50
C GLY A 98 6.99 -9.31 -1.92
N ASP A 99 8.28 -9.65 -1.86
CA ASP A 99 8.80 -10.74 -1.02
C ASP A 99 9.36 -10.15 0.28
N ILE A 100 8.69 -10.41 1.39
CA ILE A 100 9.09 -9.88 2.70
C ILE A 100 10.42 -10.46 3.23
N LYS A 101 10.93 -11.53 2.64
CA LYS A 101 12.21 -12.12 3.03
C LYS A 101 13.38 -11.40 2.37
N THR A 102 13.23 -11.03 1.12
CA THR A 102 14.30 -10.44 0.30
C THR A 102 14.07 -8.97 -0.04
N GLY A 103 12.82 -8.55 -0.16
CA GLY A 103 12.44 -7.22 -0.68
C GLY A 103 12.54 -7.08 -2.20
N GLU A 104 12.94 -8.16 -2.88
CA GLU A 104 13.11 -8.16 -4.34
C GLU A 104 11.81 -8.55 -5.07
N PRO A 105 11.65 -8.09 -6.28
CA PRO A 105 12.54 -7.22 -7.09
C PRO A 105 12.44 -5.71 -6.73
N GLY A 106 11.57 -5.34 -5.82
CA GLY A 106 11.22 -3.95 -5.52
C GLY A 106 12.41 -3.10 -5.07
N ILE A 107 13.32 -3.64 -4.23
CA ILE A 107 14.53 -2.91 -3.79
C ILE A 107 15.40 -2.55 -5.00
N SER A 108 15.66 -3.51 -5.89
CA SER A 108 16.47 -3.30 -7.10
C SER A 108 15.81 -2.27 -8.04
N HIS A 109 14.49 -2.32 -8.22
CA HIS A 109 13.76 -1.35 -9.03
C HIS A 109 13.84 0.07 -8.46
N ILE A 110 13.60 0.24 -7.16
CA ILE A 110 13.65 1.54 -6.49
C ILE A 110 15.05 2.13 -6.57
N LYS A 111 16.09 1.35 -6.24
CA LYS A 111 17.48 1.80 -6.33
C LYS A 111 17.84 2.23 -7.75
N LYS A 112 17.56 1.40 -8.74
CA LYS A 112 17.84 1.69 -10.14
C LYS A 112 17.14 2.97 -10.61
N ALA A 113 15.87 3.16 -10.25
CA ALA A 113 15.13 4.38 -10.58
C ALA A 113 15.77 5.62 -9.98
N LEU A 114 16.11 5.60 -8.69
CA LEU A 114 16.77 6.71 -8.00
C LEU A 114 18.19 6.98 -8.57
N GLU A 115 18.93 5.94 -8.92
CA GLU A 115 20.25 6.08 -9.56
C GLU A 115 20.17 6.73 -10.94
N CYS A 116 19.09 6.43 -11.69
CA CYS A 116 18.81 7.03 -13.01
C CYS A 116 18.13 8.41 -12.91
N GLY A 117 18.03 9.02 -11.72
CA GLY A 117 17.48 10.37 -11.55
C GLY A 117 15.95 10.43 -11.62
N LYS A 118 15.25 9.32 -11.41
CA LYS A 118 13.79 9.25 -11.47
C LYS A 118 13.19 9.23 -10.06
N HIS A 119 12.10 9.97 -9.86
CA HIS A 119 11.28 9.84 -8.65
C HIS A 119 10.63 8.46 -8.59
N VAL A 120 10.26 8.01 -7.39
CA VAL A 120 9.64 6.71 -7.20
C VAL A 120 8.37 6.82 -6.38
N VAL A 121 7.32 6.13 -6.84
CA VAL A 121 6.11 5.85 -6.08
C VAL A 121 5.97 4.34 -5.96
N THR A 122 5.70 3.81 -4.77
CA THR A 122 5.55 2.36 -4.61
C THR A 122 4.35 1.97 -3.76
N SER A 123 3.69 0.87 -4.14
CA SER A 123 2.71 0.15 -3.32
C SER A 123 3.29 -1.12 -2.67
N ASN A 124 4.55 -1.43 -2.98
CA ASN A 124 5.23 -2.62 -2.49
C ASN A 124 5.75 -2.41 -1.07
N LYS A 125 5.13 -3.10 -0.11
CA LYS A 125 5.47 -3.00 1.31
C LYS A 125 6.89 -3.49 1.63
N ALA A 126 7.32 -4.57 0.99
CA ALA A 126 8.53 -5.29 1.36
C ALA A 126 9.81 -4.43 1.28
N PRO A 127 10.09 -3.69 0.19
CA PRO A 127 11.24 -2.78 0.12
C PRO A 127 11.26 -1.75 1.25
N ILE A 128 10.09 -1.13 1.51
CA ILE A 128 9.97 -0.09 2.52
C ILE A 128 10.14 -0.65 3.93
N ALA A 129 9.51 -1.80 4.25
CA ALA A 129 9.67 -2.42 5.55
C ALA A 129 11.10 -2.93 5.82
N LEU A 130 11.80 -3.44 4.78
CA LEU A 130 13.11 -4.06 4.95
C LEU A 130 14.29 -3.08 4.83
N ARG A 131 14.16 -2.01 4.04
CA ARG A 131 15.26 -1.10 3.69
C ARG A 131 14.88 0.38 3.81
N PHE A 132 14.02 0.72 4.76
CA PHE A 132 13.50 2.07 4.93
C PHE A 132 14.58 3.15 4.90
N GLN A 133 15.55 3.06 5.82
CA GLN A 133 16.60 4.08 5.98
C GLN A 133 17.50 4.18 4.75
N GLU A 134 17.79 3.04 4.13
CA GLU A 134 18.65 2.97 2.94
C GLU A 134 17.97 3.65 1.75
N LEU A 135 16.70 3.29 1.46
CA LEU A 135 15.99 3.77 0.29
C LEU A 135 15.60 5.25 0.43
N THR A 136 15.10 5.66 1.59
CA THR A 136 14.76 7.07 1.86
C THR A 136 16.01 7.94 1.91
N GLY A 137 17.12 7.43 2.48
CA GLY A 137 18.41 8.11 2.48
C GLY A 137 18.99 8.28 1.08
N LEU A 138 18.87 7.26 0.21
CA LEU A 138 19.29 7.34 -1.19
C LEU A 138 18.48 8.40 -1.95
N ALA A 139 17.15 8.38 -1.80
CA ALA A 139 16.27 9.37 -2.43
C ALA A 139 16.65 10.79 -1.98
N LYS A 140 16.81 11.02 -0.68
CA LYS A 140 17.23 12.32 -0.13
C LYS A 140 18.59 12.77 -0.67
N LYS A 141 19.58 11.87 -0.71
CA LYS A 141 20.94 12.16 -1.25
C LYS A 141 20.89 12.58 -2.72
N LYS A 142 19.96 12.03 -3.49
CA LYS A 142 19.79 12.34 -4.92
C LYS A 142 18.88 13.54 -5.18
N GLY A 143 18.26 14.15 -4.14
CA GLY A 143 17.27 15.21 -4.31
C GLY A 143 15.96 14.71 -4.95
N LEU A 144 15.68 13.41 -4.85
CA LEU A 144 14.52 12.77 -5.44
C LEU A 144 13.50 12.40 -4.37
N LYS A 145 12.25 12.18 -4.80
CA LYS A 145 11.17 11.75 -3.94
C LYS A 145 10.98 10.24 -4.04
N LEU A 146 10.87 9.58 -2.89
CA LEU A 146 10.35 8.22 -2.74
C LEU A 146 9.05 8.33 -1.95
N ARG A 147 7.92 7.98 -2.59
CA ARG A 147 6.59 8.02 -2.02
C ARG A 147 6.02 6.61 -1.90
N TYR A 148 5.31 6.33 -0.82
CA TYR A 148 4.87 4.97 -0.48
C TYR A 148 3.56 4.92 0.30
N GLU A 149 2.67 5.92 0.15
CA GLU A 149 1.36 5.94 0.81
C GLU A 149 0.58 4.64 0.59
N ALA A 150 0.60 4.13 -0.63
CA ALA A 150 -0.10 2.92 -1.03
C ALA A 150 0.38 1.63 -0.34
N THR A 151 1.45 1.69 0.47
CA THR A 151 1.96 0.53 1.22
C THR A 151 1.19 0.24 2.50
N VAL A 152 0.51 1.24 3.08
CA VAL A 152 -0.26 1.12 4.33
C VAL A 152 -1.60 1.80 4.20
N GLY A 153 -2.67 1.12 4.67
CA GLY A 153 -3.99 1.73 4.79
C GLY A 153 -4.77 1.86 3.49
N GLY A 154 -4.25 1.36 2.36
CA GLY A 154 -4.95 1.40 1.07
C GLY A 154 -5.34 2.83 0.66
N ALA A 155 -6.61 3.21 0.87
CA ALA A 155 -7.12 4.56 0.60
C ALA A 155 -6.97 5.54 1.78
N ILE A 156 -6.49 5.10 2.94
CA ILE A 156 -6.30 5.96 4.13
C ILE A 156 -4.98 6.73 3.95
N PRO A 157 -5.01 8.07 3.83
CA PRO A 157 -3.81 8.86 3.51
C PRO A 157 -2.98 9.19 4.75
N ILE A 158 -2.56 8.17 5.51
CA ILE A 158 -1.96 8.34 6.85
C ILE A 158 -0.55 8.94 6.80
N ILE A 159 0.29 8.51 5.85
CA ILE A 159 1.68 8.96 5.75
C ILE A 159 1.72 10.39 5.21
N ASN A 160 0.94 10.67 4.16
CA ASN A 160 0.85 11.99 3.57
C ASN A 160 0.18 12.99 4.53
N LEU A 161 -0.89 12.57 5.24
CA LEU A 161 -1.54 13.41 6.23
C LEU A 161 -0.58 13.82 7.36
N TYR A 162 0.21 12.86 7.88
CA TYR A 162 1.20 13.18 8.90
C TYR A 162 2.24 14.16 8.36
N ARG A 163 2.85 13.86 7.23
CA ARG A 163 3.89 14.70 6.62
C ARG A 163 3.43 16.12 6.31
N ASP A 164 2.20 16.27 5.80
CA ASP A 164 1.74 17.55 5.26
C ASP A 164 0.98 18.40 6.29
N ASN A 165 0.42 17.77 7.36
CA ASN A 165 -0.49 18.47 8.27
C ASN A 165 -0.22 18.22 9.77
N LEU A 166 0.46 17.15 10.13
CA LEU A 166 0.59 16.73 11.52
C LEU A 166 2.03 16.75 12.04
N GLU A 167 3.01 17.08 11.20
CA GLU A 167 4.46 17.02 11.54
C GLU A 167 4.86 17.90 12.75
N VAL A 168 4.04 18.90 13.10
CA VAL A 168 4.24 19.71 14.32
C VAL A 168 4.03 18.91 15.61
N ASN A 169 3.34 17.76 15.51
CA ASN A 169 3.03 16.92 16.67
C ASN A 169 4.09 15.83 16.87
N GLU A 170 4.38 15.53 18.14
CA GLU A 170 5.05 14.30 18.50
C GLU A 170 4.01 13.17 18.60
N VAL A 171 4.16 12.13 17.76
CA VAL A 171 3.30 10.95 17.83
C VAL A 171 3.82 10.03 18.92
N ARG A 172 3.03 9.85 20.00
CA ARG A 172 3.36 9.05 21.17
C ARG A 172 3.09 7.57 20.94
N SER A 173 1.99 7.27 20.25
CA SER A 173 1.64 5.88 19.93
C SER A 173 0.84 5.79 18.64
N ILE A 174 0.94 4.61 17.98
CA ILE A 174 0.14 4.24 16.82
C ILE A 174 -0.49 2.90 17.09
N TYR A 175 -1.81 2.83 16.95
CA TYR A 175 -2.60 1.60 16.99
C TYR A 175 -3.32 1.43 15.66
N GLY A 176 -3.42 0.19 15.19
CA GLY A 176 -4.12 -0.02 13.92
C GLY A 176 -4.75 -1.41 13.76
N ILE A 177 -5.93 -1.40 13.14
CA ILE A 177 -6.52 -2.55 12.47
C ILE A 177 -6.11 -2.41 11.01
N LEU A 178 -5.04 -3.10 10.61
CA LEU A 178 -4.34 -2.84 9.35
C LEU A 178 -4.55 -3.92 8.28
N ASN A 179 -5.34 -4.95 8.60
CA ASN A 179 -5.62 -6.04 7.67
C ASN A 179 -7.13 -6.29 7.56
N GLY A 180 -7.66 -6.13 6.35
CA GLY A 180 -9.09 -6.26 6.08
C GLY A 180 -9.60 -7.70 6.16
N THR A 181 -8.78 -8.69 5.78
CA THR A 181 -9.14 -10.11 5.81
C THR A 181 -9.35 -10.61 7.23
N SER A 182 -8.37 -10.40 8.11
CA SER A 182 -8.47 -10.77 9.53
C SER A 182 -9.59 -10.02 10.24
N ASN A 183 -9.79 -8.72 9.91
CA ASN A 183 -10.90 -7.96 10.48
C ASN A 183 -12.26 -8.48 10.03
N TYR A 184 -12.42 -8.83 8.75
CA TYR A 184 -13.63 -9.45 8.22
C TYR A 184 -13.94 -10.77 8.95
N ILE A 185 -12.96 -11.66 9.07
CA ILE A 185 -13.11 -12.95 9.74
C ILE A 185 -13.58 -12.76 11.19
N LEU A 186 -12.88 -11.92 11.97
CA LEU A 186 -13.25 -11.65 13.36
C LEU A 186 -14.61 -10.95 13.49
N THR A 187 -14.97 -10.07 12.56
CA THR A 187 -16.29 -9.43 12.53
C THR A 187 -17.38 -10.49 12.31
N LYS A 188 -17.20 -11.36 11.32
CA LYS A 188 -18.15 -12.41 10.96
C LYS A 188 -18.34 -13.41 12.10
N MET A 189 -17.24 -13.87 12.71
CA MET A 189 -17.29 -14.75 13.89
C MET A 189 -18.08 -14.11 15.05
N PHE A 190 -17.88 -12.79 15.28
CA PHE A 190 -18.54 -12.07 16.37
C PHE A 190 -20.03 -11.80 16.12
N GLU A 191 -20.41 -11.47 14.88
CA GLU A 191 -21.78 -11.09 14.53
C GLU A 191 -22.69 -12.30 14.32
N GLU A 192 -22.15 -13.40 13.76
CA GLU A 192 -22.93 -14.57 13.34
C GLU A 192 -22.63 -15.84 14.17
N ASP A 193 -21.78 -15.73 15.20
CA ASP A 193 -21.40 -16.83 16.11
C ASP A 193 -20.88 -18.09 15.36
N VAL A 194 -20.15 -17.86 14.23
CA VAL A 194 -19.57 -18.92 13.39
C VAL A 194 -18.10 -19.16 13.71
N SER A 195 -17.60 -20.36 13.36
CA SER A 195 -16.19 -20.71 13.55
C SER A 195 -15.27 -19.91 12.62
N LEU A 196 -13.98 -19.80 12.98
CA LEU A 196 -12.95 -19.18 12.13
C LEU A 196 -12.90 -19.84 10.75
N GLN A 197 -12.99 -21.16 10.66
CA GLN A 197 -12.98 -21.90 9.41
C GLN A 197 -14.16 -21.54 8.51
N THR A 198 -15.35 -21.37 9.10
CA THR A 198 -16.55 -20.96 8.36
C THR A 198 -16.40 -19.53 7.83
N ALA A 199 -15.98 -18.59 8.67
CA ALA A 199 -15.77 -17.20 8.28
C ALA A 199 -14.64 -17.04 7.23
N LEU A 200 -13.57 -17.83 7.36
CA LEU A 200 -12.48 -17.85 6.38
C LEU A 200 -12.93 -18.39 5.02
N LYS A 201 -13.70 -19.49 5.01
CA LYS A 201 -14.22 -20.06 3.78
C LYS A 201 -15.10 -19.05 3.04
N GLU A 202 -15.98 -18.38 3.75
CA GLU A 202 -16.82 -17.31 3.16
C GLU A 202 -15.96 -16.15 2.62
N ALA A 203 -14.92 -15.71 3.38
CA ALA A 203 -14.00 -14.68 2.92
C ALA A 203 -13.30 -15.08 1.60
N GLN A 204 -12.96 -16.37 1.44
CA GLN A 204 -12.36 -16.89 0.20
C GLN A 204 -13.38 -16.92 -0.96
N GLU A 205 -14.61 -17.34 -0.71
CA GLU A 205 -15.70 -17.36 -1.70
C GLU A 205 -16.04 -15.95 -2.21
N LEU A 206 -15.97 -14.96 -1.32
CA LEU A 206 -16.17 -13.53 -1.65
C LEU A 206 -14.93 -12.86 -2.27
N GLY A 207 -13.79 -13.56 -2.36
CA GLY A 207 -12.54 -13.00 -2.88
C GLY A 207 -11.88 -11.97 -1.95
N ILE A 208 -12.25 -11.95 -0.65
CA ILE A 208 -11.65 -11.13 0.40
C ILE A 208 -10.34 -11.76 0.87
N ALA A 209 -10.32 -13.09 1.03
CA ALA A 209 -9.15 -13.87 1.37
C ALA A 209 -8.61 -14.62 0.15
N GLU A 210 -7.28 -14.71 0.03
CA GLU A 210 -6.62 -15.53 -0.96
C GLU A 210 -6.71 -17.02 -0.59
N ARG A 211 -6.34 -17.90 -1.55
CA ARG A 211 -6.30 -19.35 -1.32
C ARG A 211 -5.37 -19.74 -0.17
N ASP A 212 -4.21 -19.09 -0.07
CA ASP A 212 -3.33 -19.16 1.10
C ASP A 212 -3.47 -17.86 1.90
N PRO A 213 -4.27 -17.85 2.98
CA PRO A 213 -4.54 -16.66 3.78
C PRO A 213 -3.54 -16.46 4.91
N SER A 214 -2.51 -17.30 5.04
CA SER A 214 -1.60 -17.34 6.19
C SER A 214 -1.00 -15.98 6.49
N TYR A 215 -0.59 -15.24 5.46
CA TYR A 215 -0.01 -13.90 5.59
C TYR A 215 -0.94 -12.89 6.30
N ASP A 216 -2.25 -13.05 6.14
CA ASP A 216 -3.26 -12.21 6.76
C ASP A 216 -3.61 -12.70 8.18
N ILE A 217 -3.86 -14.01 8.33
CA ILE A 217 -4.39 -14.56 9.60
C ILE A 217 -3.31 -14.78 10.66
N ASP A 218 -2.03 -14.92 10.27
CA ASP A 218 -0.91 -14.99 11.21
C ASP A 218 -0.46 -13.61 11.72
N GLY A 219 -0.98 -12.52 11.11
CA GLY A 219 -0.66 -11.15 11.51
C GLY A 219 0.56 -10.54 10.80
N THR A 220 1.19 -11.26 9.87
CA THR A 220 2.40 -10.80 9.16
C THR A 220 2.14 -9.52 8.37
N ASP A 221 1.06 -9.42 7.61
CA ASP A 221 0.69 -8.20 6.86
C ASP A 221 0.55 -6.99 7.79
N THR A 222 -0.13 -7.17 8.92
CA THR A 222 -0.28 -6.12 9.95
C THR A 222 1.06 -5.69 10.50
N ALA A 223 1.97 -6.62 10.81
CA ALA A 223 3.29 -6.31 11.35
C ALA A 223 4.17 -5.56 10.35
N VAL A 224 4.15 -5.93 9.09
CA VAL A 224 4.88 -5.23 8.02
C VAL A 224 4.41 -3.79 7.89
N LYS A 225 3.10 -3.56 7.89
CA LYS A 225 2.51 -2.21 7.86
C LYS A 225 2.85 -1.41 9.12
N LEU A 226 2.85 -2.06 10.28
CA LEU A 226 3.23 -1.44 11.55
C LEU A 226 4.68 -0.93 11.54
N VAL A 227 5.62 -1.73 11.00
CA VAL A 227 7.03 -1.33 10.78
C VAL A 227 7.12 -0.08 9.91
N ILE A 228 6.37 -0.05 8.81
CA ILE A 228 6.36 1.12 7.90
C ILE A 228 5.87 2.37 8.63
N LEU A 229 4.75 2.28 9.36
CA LEU A 229 4.21 3.40 10.14
C LEU A 229 5.18 3.89 11.21
N ALA A 230 5.78 2.97 11.97
CA ALA A 230 6.75 3.30 13.01
C ALA A 230 7.97 4.05 12.47
N ASN A 231 8.51 3.58 11.34
CA ASN A 231 9.68 4.20 10.72
C ASN A 231 9.34 5.53 10.04
N SER A 232 8.16 5.62 9.40
CA SER A 232 7.75 6.80 8.62
C SER A 232 7.28 7.96 9.50
N ILE A 233 6.49 7.65 10.53
CA ILE A 233 5.79 8.65 11.34
C ILE A 233 6.54 8.95 12.63
N MET A 234 7.02 7.91 13.33
CA MET A 234 7.71 8.08 14.61
C MET A 234 9.24 8.12 14.48
N GLY A 235 9.79 8.03 13.26
CA GLY A 235 11.24 8.04 13.03
C GLY A 235 11.99 6.88 13.68
N LYS A 236 11.29 5.79 14.03
CA LYS A 236 11.91 4.58 14.60
C LYS A 236 12.76 3.87 13.55
N ARG A 237 13.69 3.03 14.00
CA ARG A 237 14.55 2.22 13.13
C ARG A 237 14.34 0.75 13.45
N ILE A 238 13.10 0.31 13.30
CA ILE A 238 12.69 -1.05 13.59
C ILE A 238 12.50 -1.87 12.32
N SER A 239 12.60 -3.18 12.47
CA SER A 239 12.39 -4.20 11.44
C SER A 239 11.26 -5.14 11.83
N TYR A 240 10.82 -5.99 10.91
CA TYR A 240 9.81 -7.01 11.19
C TYR A 240 10.20 -7.93 12.35
N LYS A 241 11.51 -8.21 12.55
CA LYS A 241 12.02 -9.08 13.63
C LYS A 241 11.83 -8.47 15.02
N ASP A 242 11.63 -7.17 15.10
CA ASP A 242 11.45 -6.47 16.36
C ASP A 242 9.99 -6.49 16.82
N ILE A 243 9.07 -7.01 15.99
CA ILE A 243 7.64 -7.09 16.29
C ILE A 243 7.29 -8.49 16.78
N ASN A 244 6.67 -8.56 17.95
CA ASN A 244 6.06 -9.81 18.45
C ASN A 244 4.71 -10.00 17.76
N VAL A 245 4.56 -11.11 17.02
CA VAL A 245 3.37 -11.33 16.18
C VAL A 245 2.61 -12.55 16.65
N ARG A 246 1.32 -12.35 16.97
CA ARG A 246 0.35 -13.38 17.25
C ARG A 246 -0.90 -13.15 16.40
N GLY A 247 -1.21 -14.10 15.54
CA GLY A 247 -2.35 -14.05 14.64
C GLY A 247 -3.69 -14.39 15.32
N ILE A 248 -4.70 -14.64 14.48
CA ILE A 248 -6.08 -14.89 14.95
C ILE A 248 -6.45 -16.38 15.03
N GLN A 249 -5.54 -17.28 14.70
CA GLN A 249 -5.83 -18.72 14.53
C GLN A 249 -6.36 -19.38 15.79
N GLU A 250 -6.00 -18.87 16.97
CA GLU A 250 -6.40 -19.41 18.27
C GLU A 250 -7.69 -18.78 18.83
N ILE A 251 -8.31 -17.84 18.09
CA ILE A 251 -9.55 -17.21 18.53
C ILE A 251 -10.70 -18.18 18.33
N THR A 252 -11.46 -18.44 19.41
CA THR A 252 -12.62 -19.34 19.42
C THR A 252 -13.93 -18.57 19.56
N THR A 253 -15.04 -19.20 19.20
CA THR A 253 -16.40 -18.66 19.40
C THR A 253 -16.66 -18.34 20.87
N GLU A 254 -16.23 -19.21 21.78
CA GLU A 254 -16.40 -19.03 23.24
C GLU A 254 -15.68 -17.79 23.74
N SER A 255 -14.47 -17.51 23.20
CA SER A 255 -13.72 -16.28 23.57
C SER A 255 -14.43 -15.01 23.10
N LEU A 256 -15.07 -15.05 21.91
CA LEU A 256 -15.86 -13.95 21.38
C LEU A 256 -17.16 -13.74 22.13
N GLU A 257 -17.87 -14.81 22.50
CA GLU A 257 -19.07 -14.74 23.35
C GLU A 257 -18.76 -14.14 24.73
N LEU A 258 -17.64 -14.54 25.32
CA LEU A 258 -17.20 -13.97 26.60
C LEU A 258 -16.91 -12.48 26.47
N ALA A 259 -16.19 -12.06 25.43
CA ALA A 259 -15.93 -10.67 25.14
C ALA A 259 -17.25 -9.88 24.97
N LYS A 260 -18.19 -10.41 24.17
CA LYS A 260 -19.51 -9.82 23.92
C LYS A 260 -20.31 -9.59 25.20
N LYS A 261 -20.32 -10.58 26.11
CA LYS A 261 -20.99 -10.47 27.42
C LYS A 261 -20.45 -9.33 28.28
N HIS A 262 -19.17 -8.97 28.12
CA HIS A 262 -18.52 -7.90 28.85
C HIS A 262 -18.44 -6.57 28.08
N GLY A 263 -19.10 -6.44 26.94
CA GLY A 263 -19.12 -5.20 26.13
C GLY A 263 -17.85 -4.97 25.32
N TYR A 264 -17.14 -6.04 24.96
CA TYR A 264 -15.91 -5.98 24.15
C TYR A 264 -16.06 -6.75 22.84
N VAL A 265 -15.24 -6.39 21.87
CA VAL A 265 -14.96 -7.15 20.66
C VAL A 265 -13.48 -7.59 20.67
N ILE A 266 -13.14 -8.65 19.94
CA ILE A 266 -11.75 -9.04 19.71
C ILE A 266 -11.35 -8.55 18.31
N LYS A 267 -10.25 -7.81 18.21
CA LYS A 267 -9.67 -7.34 16.96
C LYS A 267 -8.17 -7.64 16.90
N LEU A 268 -7.64 -7.90 15.70
CA LEU A 268 -6.19 -7.98 15.49
C LEU A 268 -5.63 -6.56 15.43
N VAL A 269 -4.86 -6.19 16.44
CA VAL A 269 -4.34 -4.82 16.61
C VAL A 269 -2.82 -4.82 16.49
N GLY A 270 -2.30 -3.94 15.64
CA GLY A 270 -0.90 -3.53 15.68
C GLY A 270 -0.70 -2.38 16.68
N ASP A 271 0.30 -2.49 17.52
CA ASP A 271 0.70 -1.51 18.54
C ASP A 271 2.19 -1.21 18.40
N VAL A 272 2.51 0.02 17.95
CA VAL A 272 3.91 0.42 17.73
C VAL A 272 4.68 0.51 19.05
N ASN A 273 4.06 0.96 20.14
CA ASN A 273 4.76 1.11 21.42
C ASN A 273 4.98 -0.23 22.13
N GLY A 274 3.98 -1.13 22.01
CA GLY A 274 4.11 -2.49 22.49
C GLY A 274 5.03 -3.37 21.63
N MET A 275 5.41 -2.89 20.44
CA MET A 275 6.14 -3.68 19.43
C MET A 275 5.44 -5.01 19.16
N GLU A 276 4.12 -4.96 18.98
CA GLU A 276 3.28 -6.15 18.97
C GLU A 276 2.15 -6.06 17.95
N VAL A 277 1.83 -7.21 17.37
CA VAL A 277 0.58 -7.48 16.65
C VAL A 277 -0.10 -8.66 17.33
N SER A 278 -1.27 -8.43 17.90
CA SER A 278 -1.99 -9.48 18.62
C SER A 278 -3.50 -9.23 18.66
N PRO A 279 -4.31 -10.28 18.87
CA PRO A 279 -5.72 -10.12 19.21
C PRO A 279 -5.88 -9.37 20.54
N ARG A 280 -6.69 -8.31 20.54
CA ARG A 280 -6.95 -7.49 21.71
C ARG A 280 -8.45 -7.29 21.95
N LEU A 281 -8.84 -7.18 23.22
CA LEU A 281 -10.16 -6.76 23.63
C LEU A 281 -10.30 -5.26 23.43
N ILE A 282 -11.30 -4.84 22.64
CA ILE A 282 -11.62 -3.45 22.37
C ILE A 282 -13.05 -3.18 22.82
N PRO A 283 -13.34 -2.12 23.58
CA PRO A 283 -14.72 -1.75 23.91
C PRO A 283 -15.56 -1.58 22.65
N VAL A 284 -16.83 -2.01 22.67
CA VAL A 284 -17.73 -1.96 21.50
C VAL A 284 -17.92 -0.55 20.93
N ASN A 285 -17.77 0.48 21.76
CA ASN A 285 -17.88 1.89 21.37
C ASN A 285 -16.53 2.58 21.09
N HIS A 286 -15.43 1.82 21.06
CA HIS A 286 -14.10 2.37 20.80
C HIS A 286 -13.93 2.75 19.31
N PRO A 287 -13.24 3.88 18.96
CA PRO A 287 -13.04 4.29 17.57
C PRO A 287 -12.35 3.26 16.65
N LEU A 288 -11.52 2.36 17.23
CA LEU A 288 -10.92 1.25 16.47
C LEU A 288 -11.89 0.09 16.22
N ASN A 289 -13.09 0.09 16.77
CA ASN A 289 -14.05 -0.98 16.49
C ASN A 289 -14.70 -0.76 15.12
N VAL A 290 -14.00 -1.15 14.06
CA VAL A 290 -14.51 -1.13 12.69
C VAL A 290 -14.86 -2.53 12.22
N SER A 291 -15.91 -2.67 11.41
CA SER A 291 -16.44 -3.95 10.94
C SER A 291 -16.03 -4.26 9.50
N GLY A 292 -16.21 -5.52 9.11
CA GLY A 292 -15.96 -6.01 7.76
C GLY A 292 -14.51 -5.87 7.35
N THR A 293 -14.26 -5.39 6.14
CA THR A 293 -12.92 -5.23 5.56
C THR A 293 -12.27 -3.88 5.86
N LEU A 294 -12.90 -3.04 6.68
CA LEU A 294 -12.37 -1.72 7.01
C LEU A 294 -11.08 -1.81 7.83
N ASN A 295 -10.19 -0.88 7.56
CA ASN A 295 -9.01 -0.60 8.39
C ASN A 295 -9.27 0.64 9.24
N ALA A 296 -8.59 0.71 10.38
CA ALA A 296 -8.58 1.88 11.27
C ALA A 296 -7.16 2.13 11.76
N ILE A 297 -6.72 3.38 11.74
CA ILE A 297 -5.41 3.80 12.26
C ILE A 297 -5.65 4.93 13.26
N MET A 298 -5.15 4.75 14.46
CA MET A 298 -5.26 5.73 15.54
C MET A 298 -3.87 6.23 15.92
N LEU A 299 -3.70 7.54 15.85
CA LEU A 299 -2.52 8.25 16.33
C LEU A 299 -2.86 8.92 17.66
N ASP A 300 -2.01 8.74 18.66
CA ASP A 300 -2.02 9.52 19.88
C ASP A 300 -0.86 10.52 19.83
N MET A 301 -1.18 11.80 19.90
CA MET A 301 -0.26 12.91 19.69
C MET A 301 -0.23 13.84 20.92
N ASP A 302 0.85 14.56 21.07
CA ASP A 302 1.07 15.43 22.23
C ASP A 302 0.17 16.69 22.20
N ILE A 303 -0.01 17.33 21.04
CA ILE A 303 -0.76 18.59 20.91
C ILE A 303 -2.16 18.35 20.37
N ALA A 304 -2.29 17.67 19.23
CA ALA A 304 -3.58 17.44 18.58
C ALA A 304 -4.45 16.38 19.27
N GLY A 305 -3.89 15.65 20.25
CA GLY A 305 -4.59 14.55 20.91
C GLY A 305 -4.76 13.33 20.03
N THR A 306 -5.87 12.63 20.19
CA THR A 306 -6.11 11.37 19.46
C THR A 306 -6.84 11.61 18.16
N LEU A 307 -6.27 11.11 17.06
CA LEU A 307 -6.90 11.10 15.74
C LEU A 307 -7.10 9.65 15.27
N THR A 308 -8.31 9.33 14.83
CA THR A 308 -8.62 8.03 14.23
C THR A 308 -9.06 8.18 12.80
N LEU A 309 -8.40 7.47 11.88
CA LEU A 309 -8.73 7.41 10.46
C LEU A 309 -9.31 6.03 10.13
N VAL A 310 -10.41 6.02 9.40
CA VAL A 310 -11.09 4.78 8.98
C VAL A 310 -11.29 4.78 7.47
N GLY A 311 -11.06 3.64 6.82
CA GLY A 311 -11.26 3.52 5.39
C GLY A 311 -10.97 2.11 4.87
N HIS A 312 -11.00 1.96 3.54
CA HIS A 312 -10.66 0.70 2.89
C HIS A 312 -9.14 0.51 2.85
N GLY A 313 -8.65 -0.49 3.57
CA GLY A 313 -7.22 -0.81 3.70
C GLY A 313 -6.61 -1.52 2.49
N ALA A 314 -7.43 -1.97 1.53
CA ALA A 314 -7.03 -2.65 0.31
C ALA A 314 -8.08 -2.42 -0.78
N GLY A 315 -7.75 -2.84 -2.00
CA GLY A 315 -8.61 -2.76 -3.18
C GLY A 315 -7.89 -2.16 -4.38
N LYS A 316 -8.25 -2.63 -5.56
CA LYS A 316 -7.61 -2.25 -6.84
C LYS A 316 -7.62 -0.73 -7.04
N ILE A 317 -8.80 -0.12 -6.95
CA ILE A 317 -9.02 1.32 -7.22
C ILE A 317 -8.58 2.17 -6.02
N GLN A 318 -8.83 1.68 -4.80
CA GLN A 318 -8.44 2.34 -3.55
C GLN A 318 -6.92 2.52 -3.46
N THR A 319 -6.18 1.45 -3.68
CA THR A 319 -4.70 1.51 -3.69
C THR A 319 -4.16 2.34 -4.86
N ALA A 320 -4.77 2.22 -6.05
CA ALA A 320 -4.42 3.06 -7.19
C ALA A 320 -4.64 4.56 -6.93
N SER A 321 -5.67 4.90 -6.15
CA SER A 321 -5.91 6.30 -5.74
C SER A 321 -4.73 6.85 -4.92
N SER A 322 -4.19 6.07 -3.97
CA SER A 322 -3.03 6.48 -3.17
C SER A 322 -1.74 6.55 -3.99
N VAL A 323 -1.54 5.62 -4.94
CA VAL A 323 -0.43 5.71 -5.91
C VAL A 323 -0.50 7.03 -6.69
N LEU A 324 -1.68 7.41 -7.19
CA LEU A 324 -1.82 8.65 -7.96
C LEU A 324 -1.80 9.90 -7.08
N ALA A 325 -2.21 9.81 -5.82
CA ALA A 325 -2.03 10.91 -4.85
C ALA A 325 -0.54 11.20 -4.63
N ASP A 326 0.29 10.17 -4.51
CA ASP A 326 1.75 10.29 -4.41
C ASP A 326 2.37 10.87 -5.69
N VAL A 327 1.87 10.49 -6.87
CA VAL A 327 2.26 11.12 -8.15
C VAL A 327 1.93 12.61 -8.13
N ILE A 328 0.71 13.00 -7.73
CA ILE A 328 0.29 14.40 -7.66
C ILE A 328 1.16 15.19 -6.69
N ASP A 329 1.55 14.61 -5.56
CA ASP A 329 2.44 15.23 -4.60
C ASP A 329 3.81 15.56 -5.24
N ILE A 330 4.40 14.60 -5.96
CA ILE A 330 5.64 14.84 -6.73
C ILE A 330 5.44 15.94 -7.77
N LEU A 331 4.32 15.93 -8.50
CA LEU A 331 4.02 16.95 -9.52
C LEU A 331 3.93 18.36 -8.94
N LYS A 332 3.39 18.52 -7.73
CA LYS A 332 3.32 19.83 -7.05
C LYS A 332 4.72 20.40 -6.82
N ASP A 333 5.63 19.58 -6.30
CA ASP A 333 7.03 19.99 -6.09
C ASP A 333 7.73 20.36 -7.42
N MET A 334 7.42 19.66 -8.51
CA MET A 334 7.96 19.95 -9.85
C MET A 334 7.44 21.26 -10.48
N LYS A 335 6.38 21.86 -9.91
CA LYS A 335 5.88 23.18 -10.33
C LYS A 335 6.67 24.35 -9.71
N GLU A 336 7.18 24.12 -8.50
CA GLU A 336 7.87 25.15 -7.73
C GLU A 336 9.33 25.32 -8.17
N LEU A 337 9.83 24.42 -9.01
CA LEU A 337 11.14 24.44 -9.65
C LEU A 337 11.06 24.99 -11.07
#